data_c8d9d4c1a377b7bc67682fcbc89432a3
#
_entry.id   c8d9d4c1a377b7bc67682fcbc89432a3
#
_cell.length_a   1.000
_cell.length_b   1.000
_cell.length_c   1.000
_cell.angle_alpha   90.00
_cell.angle_beta   90.00
_cell.angle_gamma   90.00
#
_symmetry.space_group_name_H-M   'P 1'
#
loop_
_entity.id
_entity.type
_entity.pdbx_description
1 polymer ?
#
loop_
_entity_poly.entity_id
_entity_poly.type
_entity_poly.pdbx_seq_one_letter_code
_entity_poly.pdbx_strand_id
1 'polypeptide(L)'
;MVTVGACAFTQTPSQLLVLRILQGVVGGYVPIGLAIIVLITPEEKVPWAMGLYQASMVMGLVFGPLMGGLAADLLGYRAPFFVFSGLTGICLLGIYFLMPNLQFKHKVDAQESQISLIKSFLMIPRVRLLVAMQFLCNFGITGIGPILPLYIKHYMSVNDEFVATIVGIIIFGAGLFSALASISI
;
A
#
# COMPACT_ATOMS: atom_id res chain seq x y z
N MET A 1 0.20 -11.58 -4.43
CA MET A 1 0.00 -11.92 -5.84
C MET A 1 -1.28 -12.75 -6.04
N VAL A 2 -1.35 -13.98 -5.56
CA VAL A 2 -2.52 -14.88 -5.78
C VAL A 2 -3.84 -14.25 -5.34
N THR A 3 -3.90 -13.64 -4.16
CA THR A 3 -5.11 -12.99 -3.63
C THR A 3 -5.57 -11.77 -4.45
N VAL A 4 -4.65 -11.03 -5.05
CA VAL A 4 -4.97 -9.90 -5.94
C VAL A 4 -5.57 -10.41 -7.24
N GLY A 5 -4.96 -11.43 -7.87
CA GLY A 5 -5.49 -12.07 -9.07
C GLY A 5 -6.83 -12.76 -8.82
N ALA A 6 -7.03 -13.38 -7.66
CA ALA A 6 -8.29 -13.99 -7.26
C ALA A 6 -9.44 -12.98 -7.17
N CYS A 7 -9.17 -11.70 -6.82
CA CYS A 7 -10.18 -10.66 -6.81
C CYS A 7 -10.81 -10.42 -8.19
N ALA A 8 -10.09 -10.69 -9.30
CA ALA A 8 -10.63 -10.56 -10.65
C ALA A 8 -11.76 -11.57 -10.96
N PHE A 9 -11.78 -12.69 -10.25
CA PHE A 9 -12.76 -13.78 -10.47
C PHE A 9 -13.94 -13.72 -9.50
N THR A 10 -13.97 -12.75 -8.57
CA THR A 10 -15.08 -12.62 -7.64
C THR A 10 -16.37 -12.23 -8.36
N GLN A 11 -17.47 -12.86 -7.96
CA GLN A 11 -18.82 -12.60 -8.47
C GLN A 11 -19.74 -12.00 -7.41
N THR A 12 -19.38 -12.10 -6.14
CA THR A 12 -20.17 -11.60 -5.03
C THR A 12 -19.36 -10.67 -4.12
N PRO A 13 -19.99 -9.64 -3.51
CA PRO A 13 -19.31 -8.75 -2.57
C PRO A 13 -18.67 -9.47 -1.39
N SER A 14 -19.30 -10.55 -0.90
CA SER A 14 -18.79 -11.35 0.22
C SER A 14 -17.47 -12.07 -0.14
N GLN A 15 -17.33 -12.59 -1.35
CA GLN A 15 -16.07 -13.19 -1.82
C GLN A 15 -14.95 -12.14 -1.86
N LEU A 16 -15.26 -10.94 -2.36
CA LEU A 16 -14.31 -9.84 -2.37
C LEU A 16 -13.89 -9.44 -0.95
N LEU A 17 -14.84 -9.38 -0.01
CA LEU A 17 -14.55 -9.06 1.39
C LEU A 17 -13.58 -10.07 2.02
N VAL A 18 -13.84 -11.36 1.84
CA VAL A 18 -12.96 -12.42 2.36
C VAL A 18 -11.54 -12.29 1.80
N LEU A 19 -11.40 -12.07 0.49
CA LEU A 19 -10.09 -11.86 -0.12
C LEU A 19 -9.38 -10.60 0.39
N ARG A 20 -10.12 -9.52 0.66
CA ARG A 20 -9.57 -8.30 1.26
C ARG A 20 -9.11 -8.51 2.71
N ILE A 21 -9.83 -9.29 3.49
CA ILE A 21 -9.42 -9.68 4.85
C ILE A 21 -8.11 -10.50 4.77
N LEU A 22 -8.04 -11.49 3.89
CA LEU A 22 -6.82 -12.27 3.67
C LEU A 22 -5.63 -11.41 3.23
N GLN A 23 -5.84 -10.44 2.35
CA GLN A 23 -4.82 -9.47 1.96
C GLN A 23 -4.33 -8.63 3.16
N GLY A 24 -5.25 -8.21 4.04
CA GLY A 24 -4.91 -7.46 5.24
C GLY A 24 -4.04 -8.26 6.22
N VAL A 25 -4.34 -9.55 6.42
CA VAL A 25 -3.56 -10.44 7.29
C VAL A 25 -2.11 -10.62 6.77
N VAL A 26 -1.94 -10.68 5.45
CA VAL A 26 -0.61 -10.84 4.81
C VAL A 26 0.07 -9.47 4.55
N GLY A 27 -0.57 -8.36 4.91
CA GLY A 27 -0.16 -6.99 4.58
C GLY A 27 1.12 -6.47 5.25
N GLY A 28 1.82 -7.28 6.05
CA GLY A 28 3.03 -6.89 6.80
C GLY A 28 4.32 -6.71 5.98
N TYR A 29 4.24 -6.63 4.64
CA TYR A 29 5.44 -6.53 3.78
C TYR A 29 6.21 -5.20 3.92
N VAL A 30 5.55 -4.11 4.30
CA VAL A 30 6.18 -2.79 4.44
C VAL A 30 7.25 -2.77 5.53
N PRO A 31 6.96 -3.12 6.80
CA PRO A 31 7.97 -3.16 7.84
C PRO A 31 9.06 -4.20 7.57
N ILE A 32 8.73 -5.32 6.92
CA ILE A 32 9.73 -6.32 6.52
C ILE A 32 10.71 -5.72 5.50
N GLY A 33 10.22 -4.99 4.49
CA GLY A 33 11.06 -4.33 3.51
C GLY A 33 12.02 -3.31 4.14
N LEU A 34 11.51 -2.48 5.08
CA LEU A 34 12.35 -1.55 5.84
C LEU A 34 13.42 -2.27 6.67
N ALA A 35 13.06 -3.35 7.36
CA ALA A 35 14.00 -4.12 8.15
C ALA A 35 15.12 -4.74 7.27
N ILE A 36 14.77 -5.27 6.10
CA ILE A 36 15.75 -5.80 5.15
C ILE A 36 16.72 -4.70 4.70
N ILE A 37 16.21 -3.51 4.35
CA ILE A 37 17.04 -2.38 3.93
C ILE A 37 18.05 -2.02 5.01
N VAL A 38 17.64 -1.93 6.26
CA VAL A 38 18.53 -1.64 7.39
C VAL A 38 19.61 -2.71 7.54
N LEU A 39 19.26 -3.98 7.31
CA LEU A 39 20.20 -5.10 7.46
C LEU A 39 21.24 -5.21 6.34
N ILE A 40 20.89 -4.82 5.11
CA ILE A 40 21.81 -4.97 3.95
C ILE A 40 22.56 -3.69 3.58
N THR A 41 22.16 -2.54 4.15
CA THR A 41 22.73 -1.24 3.80
C THR A 41 23.79 -0.84 4.86
N PRO A 42 24.97 -0.32 4.45
CA PRO A 42 25.92 0.27 5.39
C PRO A 42 25.30 1.39 6.20
N GLU A 43 25.64 1.49 7.49
CA GLU A 43 25.02 2.42 8.46
C GLU A 43 24.95 3.86 7.96
N GLU A 44 26.00 4.35 7.29
CA GLU A 44 26.09 5.70 6.76
C GLU A 44 25.05 5.99 5.66
N LYS A 45 24.60 4.96 4.93
CA LYS A 45 23.68 5.07 3.79
C LYS A 45 22.24 4.66 4.13
N VAL A 46 21.99 4.15 5.35
CA VAL A 46 20.66 3.70 5.77
C VAL A 46 19.59 4.81 5.65
N PRO A 47 19.84 6.08 6.07
CA PRO A 47 18.83 7.13 5.95
C PRO A 47 18.45 7.39 4.49
N TRP A 48 19.42 7.40 3.58
CA TRP A 48 19.16 7.58 2.15
C TRP A 48 18.38 6.42 1.54
N ALA A 49 18.73 5.18 1.87
CA ALA A 49 18.05 3.99 1.39
C ALA A 49 16.60 3.91 1.89
N MET A 50 16.35 4.29 3.16
CA MET A 50 15.01 4.40 3.72
C MET A 50 14.20 5.50 3.02
N GLY A 51 14.82 6.64 2.73
CA GLY A 51 14.19 7.72 1.96
C GLY A 51 13.78 7.27 0.56
N LEU A 52 14.62 6.54 -0.14
CA LEU A 52 14.32 5.98 -1.46
C LEU A 52 13.17 4.96 -1.40
N TYR A 53 13.16 4.11 -0.39
CA TYR A 53 12.06 3.17 -0.16
C TYR A 53 10.72 3.90 0.08
N GLN A 54 10.73 4.93 0.93
CA GLN A 54 9.54 5.74 1.18
C GLN A 54 9.07 6.48 -0.08
N ALA A 55 9.99 7.04 -0.86
CA ALA A 55 9.67 7.69 -2.12
C ALA A 55 9.01 6.71 -3.11
N SER A 56 9.50 5.46 -3.19
CA SER A 56 8.89 4.43 -4.05
C SER A 56 7.47 4.06 -3.60
N MET A 57 7.21 4.03 -2.29
CA MET A 57 5.86 3.82 -1.76
C MET A 57 4.91 4.96 -2.12
N VAL A 58 5.36 6.21 -1.98
CA VAL A 58 4.56 7.40 -2.36
C VAL A 58 4.28 7.39 -3.85
N MET A 59 5.27 7.08 -4.69
CA MET A 59 5.07 6.93 -6.13
C MET A 59 4.01 5.87 -6.45
N GLY A 60 4.07 4.70 -5.82
CA GLY A 60 3.06 3.66 -5.99
C GLY A 60 1.66 4.11 -5.58
N LEU A 61 1.54 4.87 -4.49
CA LEU A 61 0.27 5.41 -4.02
C LEU A 61 -0.32 6.46 -4.98
N VAL A 62 0.53 7.27 -5.61
CA VAL A 62 0.14 8.35 -6.53
C VAL A 62 -0.20 7.79 -7.92
N PHE A 63 0.65 6.93 -8.48
CA PHE A 63 0.45 6.36 -9.82
C PHE A 63 -0.55 5.20 -9.85
N GLY A 64 -0.71 4.48 -8.74
CA GLY A 64 -1.60 3.32 -8.65
C GLY A 64 -3.05 3.62 -9.08
N PRO A 65 -3.73 4.61 -8.49
CA PRO A 65 -5.11 4.96 -8.85
C PRO A 65 -5.24 5.45 -10.30
N LEU A 66 -4.26 6.20 -10.81
CA LEU A 66 -4.25 6.65 -12.19
C LEU A 66 -4.20 5.48 -13.17
N MET A 67 -3.24 4.57 -12.99
CA MET A 67 -3.12 3.38 -13.82
C MET A 67 -4.31 2.44 -13.65
N GLY A 68 -4.82 2.31 -12.42
CA GLY A 68 -6.00 1.52 -12.11
C GLY A 68 -7.26 2.05 -12.78
N GLY A 69 -7.45 3.37 -12.76
CA GLY A 69 -8.56 4.06 -13.44
C GLY A 69 -8.51 3.86 -14.95
N LEU A 70 -7.37 4.16 -15.58
CA LEU A 70 -7.17 3.96 -17.02
C LEU A 70 -7.40 2.49 -17.44
N ALA A 71 -6.88 1.54 -16.68
CA ALA A 71 -7.08 0.12 -16.98
C ALA A 71 -8.55 -0.29 -16.82
N ALA A 72 -9.27 0.28 -15.85
CA ALA A 72 -10.68 -0.02 -15.63
C ALA A 72 -11.57 0.51 -16.75
N ASP A 73 -11.31 1.74 -17.22
CA ASP A 73 -12.11 2.38 -18.26
C ASP A 73 -11.81 1.83 -19.66
N LEU A 74 -10.55 1.47 -19.95
CA LEU A 74 -10.16 0.95 -21.28
C LEU A 74 -10.40 -0.55 -21.45
N LEU A 75 -10.21 -1.34 -20.40
CA LEU A 75 -10.20 -2.81 -20.45
C LEU A 75 -11.27 -3.44 -19.55
N GLY A 76 -12.05 -2.62 -18.87
CA GLY A 76 -13.11 -3.04 -17.94
C GLY A 76 -12.66 -3.21 -16.49
N TYR A 77 -13.60 -3.20 -15.55
CA TYR A 77 -13.38 -3.17 -14.10
C TYR A 77 -12.60 -4.36 -13.51
N ARG A 78 -12.42 -5.43 -14.27
CA ARG A 78 -11.59 -6.59 -13.87
C ARG A 78 -10.12 -6.45 -14.27
N ALA A 79 -9.83 -5.66 -15.28
CA ALA A 79 -8.48 -5.48 -15.82
C ALA A 79 -7.45 -4.99 -14.81
N PRO A 80 -7.73 -4.01 -13.92
CA PRO A 80 -6.77 -3.58 -12.92
C PRO A 80 -6.24 -4.71 -12.05
N PHE A 81 -7.09 -5.67 -11.68
CA PHE A 81 -6.66 -6.80 -10.86
C PHE A 81 -5.66 -7.71 -11.58
N PHE A 82 -5.84 -7.93 -12.88
CA PHE A 82 -4.88 -8.70 -13.70
C PHE A 82 -3.57 -7.94 -13.89
N VAL A 83 -3.65 -6.64 -14.20
CA VAL A 83 -2.46 -5.78 -14.39
C VAL A 83 -1.63 -5.75 -13.11
N PHE A 84 -2.24 -5.45 -11.96
CA PHE A 84 -1.52 -5.38 -10.70
C PHE A 84 -1.05 -6.75 -10.20
N SER A 85 -1.78 -7.83 -10.49
CA SER A 85 -1.34 -9.19 -10.19
C SER A 85 -0.11 -9.57 -11.02
N GLY A 86 -0.10 -9.23 -12.30
CA GLY A 86 1.05 -9.45 -13.19
C GLY A 86 2.27 -8.64 -12.76
N LEU A 87 2.07 -7.35 -12.45
CA LEU A 87 3.14 -6.47 -11.95
C LEU A 87 3.75 -7.00 -10.64
N THR A 88 2.89 -7.41 -9.70
CA THR A 88 3.34 -8.03 -8.44
C THR A 88 4.09 -9.35 -8.71
N GLY A 89 3.68 -10.11 -9.73
CA GLY A 89 4.37 -11.32 -10.17
C GLY A 89 5.78 -11.03 -10.70
N ILE A 90 5.92 -10.01 -11.54
CA ILE A 90 7.23 -9.55 -12.04
C ILE A 90 8.12 -9.10 -10.89
N CYS A 91 7.59 -8.32 -9.93
CA CYS A 91 8.33 -7.92 -8.75
C CYS A 91 8.79 -9.13 -7.91
N LEU A 92 7.94 -10.14 -7.74
CA LEU A 92 8.29 -11.36 -7.01
C LEU A 92 9.44 -12.11 -7.70
N LEU A 93 9.38 -12.25 -9.02
CA LEU A 93 10.46 -12.85 -9.82
C LEU A 93 11.73 -12.02 -9.70
N GLY A 94 11.63 -10.69 -9.77
CA GLY A 94 12.76 -9.79 -9.56
C GLY A 94 13.43 -10.00 -8.20
N ILE A 95 12.65 -10.06 -7.13
CA ILE A 95 13.17 -10.34 -5.79
C ILE A 95 13.83 -11.73 -5.75
N TYR A 96 13.20 -12.73 -6.31
CA TYR A 96 13.73 -14.10 -6.31
C TYR A 96 15.09 -14.22 -7.02
N PHE A 97 15.29 -13.52 -8.14
CA PHE A 97 16.52 -13.60 -8.92
C PHE A 97 17.61 -12.61 -8.46
N LEU A 98 17.22 -11.42 -7.96
CA LEU A 98 18.17 -10.36 -7.62
C LEU A 98 18.55 -10.35 -6.13
N MET A 99 17.72 -10.94 -5.27
CA MET A 99 17.99 -10.90 -3.84
C MET A 99 19.02 -11.95 -3.45
N PRO A 100 20.18 -11.56 -2.92
CA PRO A 100 21.16 -12.50 -2.43
C PRO A 100 20.58 -13.30 -1.25
N ASN A 101 21.06 -14.54 -1.08
CA ASN A 101 20.67 -15.35 0.09
C ASN A 101 21.07 -14.64 1.37
N LEU A 102 20.10 -13.95 1.99
CA LEU A 102 20.29 -13.29 3.26
C LEU A 102 20.39 -14.35 4.36
N GLN A 103 21.61 -14.67 4.75
CA GLN A 103 21.83 -15.44 5.97
C GLN A 103 21.62 -14.49 7.14
N PHE A 104 20.45 -14.51 7.73
CA PHE A 104 20.16 -13.81 8.99
C PHE A 104 21.03 -14.40 10.11
N LYS A 105 22.19 -13.83 10.34
CA LYS A 105 23.12 -14.22 11.41
C LYS A 105 22.61 -13.88 12.82
N HIS A 106 21.59 -13.06 12.92
CA HIS A 106 20.97 -12.74 14.20
C HIS A 106 19.78 -13.67 14.42
N LYS A 107 19.98 -14.69 15.24
CA LYS A 107 18.89 -15.22 16.06
C LYS A 107 18.43 -14.04 16.92
N VAL A 108 17.34 -13.39 16.53
CA VAL A 108 16.56 -12.62 17.49
C VAL A 108 16.21 -13.63 18.55
N ASP A 109 16.78 -13.49 19.74
CA ASP A 109 16.35 -14.29 20.90
C ASP A 109 14.86 -14.00 21.07
N ALA A 110 14.05 -14.88 20.50
CA ALA A 110 12.60 -14.80 20.50
C ALA A 110 12.03 -15.20 21.89
N GLN A 111 12.72 -14.79 22.95
CA GLN A 111 12.35 -15.14 24.32
C GLN A 111 11.28 -14.23 24.90
N GLU A 112 11.03 -13.06 24.28
CA GLU A 112 9.88 -12.24 24.64
C GLU A 112 8.71 -12.49 23.69
N SER A 113 7.59 -12.93 24.23
CA SER A 113 6.34 -13.09 23.47
C SER A 113 6.02 -11.77 22.78
N GLN A 114 5.79 -11.82 21.47
CA GLN A 114 5.40 -10.64 20.65
C GLN A 114 4.25 -9.85 21.29
N ILE A 115 3.37 -10.54 22.00
CA ILE A 115 2.23 -9.96 22.71
C ILE A 115 2.71 -9.13 23.93
N SER A 116 3.76 -9.55 24.63
CA SER A 116 4.31 -8.80 25.78
C SER A 116 4.98 -7.51 25.31
N LEU A 117 5.68 -7.54 24.17
CA LEU A 117 6.27 -6.35 23.56
C LEU A 117 5.18 -5.33 23.14
N ILE A 118 4.15 -5.79 22.44
CA ILE A 118 3.03 -4.92 22.04
C ILE A 118 2.37 -4.29 23.28
N LYS A 119 2.14 -5.10 24.32
CA LYS A 119 1.54 -4.61 25.57
C LYS A 119 2.43 -3.57 26.25
N SER A 120 3.74 -3.80 26.31
CA SER A 120 4.71 -2.85 26.89
C SER A 120 4.75 -1.54 26.14
N PHE A 121 4.76 -1.57 24.79
CA PHE A 121 4.71 -0.36 23.95
C PHE A 121 3.40 0.42 24.13
N LEU A 122 2.25 -0.26 24.17
CA LEU A 122 0.95 0.38 24.38
C LEU A 122 0.74 0.90 25.80
N MET A 123 1.53 0.46 26.79
CA MET A 123 1.52 1.03 28.14
C MET A 123 2.14 2.43 28.20
N ILE A 124 2.98 2.80 27.24
CA ILE A 124 3.56 4.15 27.17
C ILE A 124 2.51 5.12 26.63
N PRO A 125 2.03 6.11 27.43
CA PRO A 125 0.92 7.00 27.02
C PRO A 125 1.20 7.76 25.72
N ARG A 126 2.46 8.18 25.52
CA ARG A 126 2.89 8.91 24.31
C ARG A 126 2.79 8.03 23.05
N VAL A 127 3.19 6.76 23.13
CA VAL A 127 3.11 5.80 22.01
C VAL A 127 1.65 5.52 21.67
N ARG A 128 0.80 5.32 22.67
CA ARG A 128 -0.64 5.11 22.47
C ARG A 128 -1.31 6.28 21.78
N LEU A 129 -0.95 7.53 22.16
CA LEU A 129 -1.45 8.73 21.51
C LEU A 129 -1.03 8.79 20.04
N LEU A 130 0.26 8.55 19.74
CA LEU A 130 0.77 8.53 18.37
C LEU A 130 0.10 7.46 17.51
N VAL A 131 -0.10 6.26 18.05
CA VAL A 131 -0.80 5.17 17.34
C VAL A 131 -2.26 5.56 17.07
N ALA A 132 -2.94 6.16 18.04
CA ALA A 132 -4.32 6.62 17.86
C ALA A 132 -4.43 7.74 16.81
N MET A 133 -3.52 8.71 16.82
CA MET A 133 -3.46 9.78 15.82
C MET A 133 -3.21 9.20 14.43
N GLN A 134 -2.24 8.30 14.29
CA GLN A 134 -1.93 7.64 13.02
C GLN A 134 -3.12 6.82 12.49
N PHE A 135 -3.81 6.11 13.37
CA PHE A 135 -5.02 5.38 13.02
C PHE A 135 -6.11 6.32 12.48
N LEU A 136 -6.41 7.42 13.20
CA LEU A 136 -7.44 8.39 12.78
C LEU A 136 -7.09 9.06 11.45
N CYS A 137 -5.83 9.46 11.25
CA CYS A 137 -5.37 10.04 9.99
C CYS A 137 -5.53 9.06 8.83
N ASN A 138 -5.07 7.82 8.98
CA ASN A 138 -5.22 6.81 7.93
C ASN A 138 -6.68 6.44 7.67
N PHE A 139 -7.50 6.34 8.72
CA PHE A 139 -8.93 6.07 8.59
C PHE A 139 -9.63 7.15 7.78
N GLY A 140 -9.34 8.44 8.05
CA GLY A 140 -9.89 9.56 7.29
C GLY A 140 -9.48 9.55 5.82
N ILE A 141 -8.20 9.40 5.54
CA ILE A 141 -7.66 9.40 4.17
C ILE A 141 -8.19 8.20 3.36
N THR A 142 -8.16 7.01 3.96
CA THR A 142 -8.58 5.78 3.27
C THR A 142 -10.09 5.73 3.04
N GLY A 143 -10.88 6.33 3.95
CA GLY A 143 -12.34 6.40 3.85
C GLY A 143 -12.84 7.22 2.66
N ILE A 144 -12.06 8.21 2.20
CA ILE A 144 -12.43 9.04 1.04
C ILE A 144 -12.40 8.24 -0.27
N GLY A 145 -11.46 7.29 -0.39
CA GLY A 145 -11.24 6.54 -1.62
C GLY A 145 -12.49 5.89 -2.21
N PRO A 146 -13.26 5.09 -1.45
CA PRO A 146 -14.48 4.45 -1.95
C PRO A 146 -15.64 5.42 -2.23
N ILE A 147 -15.66 6.57 -1.54
CA ILE A 147 -16.76 7.55 -1.64
C ILE A 147 -16.60 8.41 -2.89
N LEU A 148 -15.35 8.72 -3.28
CA LEU A 148 -15.06 9.63 -4.39
C LEU A 148 -15.67 9.21 -5.73
N PRO A 149 -15.59 7.94 -6.19
CA PRO A 149 -16.24 7.49 -7.42
C PRO A 149 -17.77 7.63 -7.37
N LEU A 150 -18.38 7.30 -6.22
CA LEU A 150 -19.82 7.43 -6.04
C LEU A 150 -20.27 8.88 -6.08
N TYR A 151 -19.51 9.78 -5.48
CA TYR A 151 -19.78 11.22 -5.49
C TYR A 151 -19.72 11.78 -6.91
N ILE A 152 -18.66 11.46 -7.66
CA ILE A 152 -18.50 11.92 -9.05
C ILE A 152 -19.63 11.41 -9.93
N LYS A 153 -19.99 10.14 -9.82
CA LYS A 153 -21.09 9.55 -10.59
C LYS A 153 -22.44 10.19 -10.27
N HIS A 154 -22.71 10.51 -9.01
CA HIS A 154 -24.01 11.01 -8.58
C HIS A 154 -24.20 12.52 -8.83
N TYR A 155 -23.13 13.33 -8.63
CA TYR A 155 -23.24 14.80 -8.64
C TYR A 155 -22.68 15.45 -9.90
N MET A 156 -21.75 14.84 -10.62
CA MET A 156 -21.08 15.48 -11.74
C MET A 156 -21.62 15.05 -13.11
N SER A 157 -22.63 14.18 -13.17
CA SER A 157 -23.27 13.70 -14.43
C SER A 157 -22.23 13.28 -15.51
N VAL A 158 -21.10 12.75 -15.09
CA VAL A 158 -20.04 12.28 -15.98
C VAL A 158 -20.47 10.95 -16.61
N ASN A 159 -20.13 10.75 -17.88
CA ASN A 159 -20.33 9.47 -18.54
C ASN A 159 -19.64 8.36 -17.76
N ASP A 160 -20.35 7.25 -17.55
CA ASP A 160 -19.88 6.12 -16.78
C ASP A 160 -18.53 5.54 -17.29
N GLU A 161 -18.18 5.82 -18.54
CA GLU A 161 -16.95 5.32 -19.19
C GLU A 161 -15.64 5.95 -18.66
N PHE A 162 -15.67 7.12 -18.02
CA PHE A 162 -14.46 7.82 -17.59
C PHE A 162 -14.40 8.12 -16.09
N VAL A 163 -15.33 7.63 -15.31
CA VAL A 163 -15.39 7.91 -13.86
C VAL A 163 -14.13 7.43 -13.14
N ALA A 164 -13.65 6.24 -13.47
CA ALA A 164 -12.48 5.66 -12.81
C ALA A 164 -11.19 6.44 -13.15
N THR A 165 -11.03 6.89 -14.39
CA THR A 165 -9.91 7.73 -14.81
C THR A 165 -9.94 9.10 -14.11
N ILE A 166 -11.10 9.74 -14.01
CA ILE A 166 -11.24 11.04 -13.34
C ILE A 166 -10.87 10.94 -11.86
N VAL A 167 -11.36 9.90 -11.18
CA VAL A 167 -10.98 9.60 -9.79
C VAL A 167 -9.46 9.41 -9.68
N GLY A 168 -8.87 8.64 -10.59
CA GLY A 168 -7.44 8.42 -10.66
C GLY A 168 -6.65 9.71 -10.80
N ILE A 169 -7.07 10.62 -11.67
CA ILE A 169 -6.44 11.93 -11.89
C ILE A 169 -6.54 12.82 -10.64
N ILE A 170 -7.70 12.84 -9.98
CA ILE A 170 -7.89 13.63 -8.75
C ILE A 170 -6.94 13.14 -7.65
N ILE A 171 -6.88 11.82 -7.41
CA ILE A 171 -6.00 11.25 -6.39
C ILE A 171 -4.53 11.46 -6.76
N PHE A 172 -4.17 11.29 -8.04
CA PHE A 172 -2.84 11.58 -8.55
C PHE A 172 -2.44 13.03 -8.30
N GLY A 173 -3.30 13.99 -8.66
CA GLY A 173 -3.05 15.41 -8.45
C GLY A 173 -2.87 15.75 -6.96
N ALA A 174 -3.75 15.26 -6.09
CA ALA A 174 -3.64 15.46 -4.65
C ALA A 174 -2.31 14.89 -4.10
N GLY A 175 -1.92 13.69 -4.54
CA GLY A 175 -0.65 13.06 -4.16
C GLY A 175 0.57 13.84 -4.64
N LEU A 176 0.54 14.35 -5.87
CA LEU A 176 1.62 15.18 -6.43
C LEU A 176 1.79 16.48 -5.65
N PHE A 177 0.70 17.20 -5.37
CA PHE A 177 0.75 18.41 -4.55
C PHE A 177 1.24 18.15 -3.14
N SER A 178 0.83 17.04 -2.52
CA SER A 178 1.33 16.62 -1.20
C SER A 178 2.84 16.35 -1.22
N ALA A 179 3.33 15.68 -2.26
CA ALA A 179 4.77 15.41 -2.42
C ALA A 179 5.58 16.70 -2.61
N LEU A 180 5.08 17.64 -3.44
CA LEU A 180 5.73 18.94 -3.65
C LEU A 180 5.74 19.79 -2.37
N ALA A 181 4.65 19.81 -1.62
CA ALA A 181 4.56 20.52 -0.35
C ALA A 181 5.55 19.98 0.70
N SER A 182 5.81 18.66 0.71
CA SER A 182 6.77 18.04 1.64
C SER A 182 8.24 18.41 1.36
N ILE A 183 8.55 18.88 0.15
CA ILE A 183 9.91 19.33 -0.22
C ILE A 183 10.15 20.79 0.23
N SER A 184 9.08 21.56 0.40
CA SER A 184 9.14 23.00 0.74
C SER A 184 9.23 23.28 2.24
N ILE A 185 9.15 22.26 3.10
CA ILE A 185 9.27 22.32 4.56
C ILE A 185 10.62 21.77 5.00
#